data_4dfa330ed28609c32fe42d46237c2c9c
#
_entry.id   4dfa330ed28609c32fe42d46237c2c9c
#
_cell.length_a   1.000
_cell.length_b   1.000
_cell.length_c   1.000
_cell.angle_alpha   90.00
_cell.angle_beta   90.00
_cell.angle_gamma   90.00
#
_symmetry.space_group_name_H-M   'P 1'
#
loop_
_entity.id
_entity.type
_entity.pdbx_description
1 polymer ?
#
loop_
_entity_poly.entity_id
_entity_poly.type
_entity_poly.pdbx_seq_one_letter_code
_entity_poly.pdbx_strand_id
1 'polypeptide(L)'
;MARPCSVHCAMPSRCGRAPGVAGHPAFRRAAAATALAIAATMLALAPPRASAATRPPPGPPPASDAGPPVPAGRLLAPVPPPRPGAGSPAARRRTVPPRDDPPDLPSSQRLDQQFAEYALRASGIGWRSTGGCSDRTVRTCTSFEGIRWGTIRSLIEFAESSGCEIVVTGGTEHGHAGGAYSHANGYKIDIATGACVDEAVRRYPFTGVRGDGARLHRSPEGVVFAREKDHWDITIRRGPRG
;
A
#
# COMPACT_ATOMS: atom_id res chain seq x y z
N MET A 1 -19.57 13.50 -61.35
CA MET A 1 -19.52 12.48 -62.42
C MET A 1 -18.59 11.37 -61.98
N ALA A 2 -18.96 10.14 -62.30
CA ALA A 2 -18.27 8.86 -62.09
C ALA A 2 -18.45 8.13 -60.73
N ARG A 3 -19.05 6.99 -60.89
CA ARG A 3 -19.69 6.03 -60.01
C ARG A 3 -18.73 4.99 -59.42
N PRO A 4 -19.26 4.15 -58.51
CA PRO A 4 -18.46 3.21 -57.70
C PRO A 4 -18.26 1.87 -58.38
N CYS A 5 -17.22 1.15 -57.97
CA CYS A 5 -17.07 -0.27 -58.31
C CYS A 5 -17.36 -1.13 -57.09
N SER A 6 -18.51 -1.84 -57.12
CA SER A 6 -18.82 -3.01 -56.31
C SER A 6 -18.09 -4.22 -56.91
N VAL A 7 -17.42 -5.00 -56.07
CA VAL A 7 -17.00 -6.34 -56.40
C VAL A 7 -17.53 -7.30 -55.37
N HIS A 8 -18.53 -8.04 -55.77
CA HIS A 8 -18.99 -9.29 -55.16
C HIS A 8 -17.92 -10.34 -55.37
N CYS A 9 -17.60 -11.10 -54.35
CA CYS A 9 -17.03 -12.42 -54.52
C CYS A 9 -17.71 -13.45 -53.60
N ALA A 10 -18.23 -14.46 -54.25
CA ALA A 10 -19.08 -15.51 -53.76
C ALA A 10 -18.30 -16.57 -52.94
N MET A 11 -19.02 -17.22 -52.05
CA MET A 11 -18.63 -18.50 -51.40
C MET A 11 -18.43 -19.64 -52.41
N PRO A 12 -17.67 -20.67 -52.04
CA PRO A 12 -18.34 -21.96 -51.97
C PRO A 12 -18.09 -22.77 -50.68
N SER A 13 -19.15 -23.37 -50.24
CA SER A 13 -19.26 -24.41 -49.23
C SER A 13 -18.45 -25.64 -49.60
N ARG A 14 -17.70 -26.20 -48.65
CA ARG A 14 -17.40 -27.65 -48.67
C ARG A 14 -17.59 -28.24 -47.27
N CYS A 15 -18.63 -29.04 -47.18
CA CYS A 15 -18.81 -30.05 -46.14
C CYS A 15 -17.67 -31.09 -46.19
N GLY A 16 -16.93 -31.23 -45.14
CA GLY A 16 -15.98 -32.31 -44.91
C GLY A 16 -16.44 -33.16 -43.73
N ARG A 17 -16.84 -34.39 -44.07
CA ARG A 17 -17.33 -35.45 -43.20
C ARG A 17 -16.22 -35.96 -42.30
N ALA A 18 -16.50 -36.09 -41.01
CA ALA A 18 -15.63 -36.72 -40.03
C ALA A 18 -15.66 -38.24 -40.14
N PRO A 19 -14.54 -38.96 -40.04
CA PRO A 19 -14.56 -40.41 -39.76
C PRO A 19 -14.56 -40.65 -38.25
N GLY A 20 -15.43 -41.54 -37.82
CA GLY A 20 -15.52 -42.04 -36.46
C GLY A 20 -14.26 -42.82 -36.06
N VAL A 21 -13.87 -42.64 -34.81
CA VAL A 21 -12.86 -43.48 -34.18
C VAL A 21 -13.52 -44.25 -33.03
N ALA A 22 -13.31 -45.56 -33.14
CA ALA A 22 -13.84 -46.62 -32.32
C ALA A 22 -13.49 -46.50 -30.84
N GLY A 23 -14.41 -47.00 -30.03
CA GLY A 23 -14.27 -47.10 -28.60
C GLY A 23 -13.12 -47.98 -28.13
N HIS A 24 -12.53 -47.62 -27.02
CA HIS A 24 -11.68 -48.47 -26.19
C HIS A 24 -12.32 -48.70 -24.83
N PRO A 25 -12.20 -49.91 -24.28
CA PRO A 25 -12.95 -50.33 -23.11
C PRO A 25 -12.38 -49.79 -21.80
N ALA A 26 -13.29 -49.53 -20.90
CA ALA A 26 -13.05 -49.13 -19.52
C ALA A 26 -12.17 -50.14 -18.77
N PHE A 27 -10.98 -49.74 -18.35
CA PHE A 27 -10.23 -50.41 -17.29
C PHE A 27 -10.71 -49.91 -15.94
N ARG A 28 -11.62 -50.65 -15.35
CA ARG A 28 -11.91 -50.55 -13.91
C ARG A 28 -10.72 -51.13 -13.15
N ARG A 29 -9.92 -50.30 -12.54
CA ARG A 29 -9.00 -50.71 -11.47
C ARG A 29 -9.62 -50.33 -10.13
N ALA A 30 -10.07 -51.36 -9.42
CA ALA A 30 -10.42 -51.29 -8.02
C ALA A 30 -9.15 -51.00 -7.22
N ALA A 31 -9.09 -49.88 -6.58
CA ALA A 31 -8.06 -49.58 -5.57
C ALA A 31 -8.64 -50.03 -4.23
N ALA A 32 -8.09 -51.11 -3.69
CA ALA A 32 -8.35 -51.57 -2.34
C ALA A 32 -7.79 -50.55 -1.34
N ALA A 33 -8.65 -49.98 -0.53
CA ALA A 33 -8.29 -49.13 0.57
C ALA A 33 -7.79 -50.02 1.73
N THR A 34 -6.50 -50.07 1.97
CA THR A 34 -5.92 -50.62 3.20
C THR A 34 -5.88 -49.49 4.22
N ALA A 35 -6.85 -49.43 5.13
CA ALA A 35 -6.83 -48.58 6.29
C ALA A 35 -5.85 -49.18 7.31
N LEU A 36 -4.69 -48.62 7.44
CA LEU A 36 -3.76 -48.91 8.53
C LEU A 36 -4.07 -47.96 9.69
N ALA A 37 -4.77 -48.45 10.70
CA ALA A 37 -5.02 -47.77 11.95
C ALA A 37 -3.71 -47.75 12.76
N ILE A 38 -3.01 -46.62 12.76
CA ILE A 38 -1.92 -46.36 13.71
C ILE A 38 -2.53 -45.68 14.92
N ALA A 39 -2.77 -46.46 15.97
CA ALA A 39 -3.07 -45.95 17.30
C ALA A 39 -1.79 -45.35 17.89
N ALA A 40 -1.57 -44.05 17.70
CA ALA A 40 -0.51 -43.33 18.39
C ALA A 40 -1.02 -43.00 19.82
N THR A 41 -0.53 -43.71 20.79
CA THR A 41 -0.66 -43.38 22.21
C THR A 41 0.13 -42.11 22.49
N MET A 42 -0.55 -40.95 22.48
CA MET A 42 -0.02 -39.67 22.94
C MET A 42 0.06 -39.71 24.46
N LEU A 43 1.24 -40.04 24.95
CA LEU A 43 1.60 -39.80 26.33
C LEU A 43 1.75 -38.28 26.51
N ALA A 44 0.73 -37.65 27.07
CA ALA A 44 0.74 -36.23 27.36
C ALA A 44 1.78 -35.94 28.45
N LEU A 45 2.99 -35.55 28.04
CA LEU A 45 3.91 -34.86 28.95
C LEU A 45 3.35 -33.44 29.15
N ALA A 46 2.75 -33.22 30.32
CA ALA A 46 2.39 -31.88 30.73
C ALA A 46 3.66 -31.03 30.87
N PRO A 47 3.70 -29.82 30.26
CA PRO A 47 4.83 -28.93 30.46
C PRO A 47 4.92 -28.51 31.95
N PRO A 48 6.15 -28.33 32.46
CA PRO A 48 6.31 -27.81 33.81
C PRO A 48 5.66 -26.45 33.94
N ARG A 49 4.82 -26.27 34.98
CA ARG A 49 4.25 -24.96 35.31
C ARG A 49 5.41 -24.00 35.54
N ALA A 50 5.59 -23.03 34.67
CA ALA A 50 6.46 -21.90 34.90
C ALA A 50 5.95 -21.17 36.16
N SER A 51 6.77 -21.15 37.21
CA SER A 51 6.53 -20.34 38.40
C SER A 51 6.39 -18.88 37.94
N ALA A 52 5.23 -18.31 38.21
CA ALA A 52 5.02 -16.89 37.99
C ALA A 52 5.98 -16.12 38.90
N ALA A 53 7.06 -15.62 38.30
CA ALA A 53 7.91 -14.66 38.99
C ALA A 53 7.08 -13.38 39.20
N THR A 54 6.78 -13.12 40.46
CA THR A 54 6.06 -11.92 40.89
C THR A 54 6.90 -10.72 40.50
N ARG A 55 6.39 -9.96 39.54
CA ARG A 55 6.99 -8.70 39.12
C ARG A 55 6.96 -7.71 40.28
N PRO A 56 8.11 -7.13 40.68
CA PRO A 56 8.08 -6.11 41.72
C PRO A 56 7.18 -4.95 41.32
N PRO A 57 6.51 -4.27 42.25
CA PRO A 57 5.68 -3.11 41.94
C PRO A 57 6.54 -1.99 41.30
N PRO A 58 5.98 -1.20 40.38
CA PRO A 58 6.68 -0.06 39.78
C PRO A 58 7.04 0.93 40.91
N GLY A 59 8.30 1.33 40.93
CA GLY A 59 8.78 2.38 41.84
C GLY A 59 8.01 3.70 41.63
N PRO A 60 7.99 4.58 42.64
CA PRO A 60 7.35 5.87 42.52
C PRO A 60 7.99 6.68 41.34
N PRO A 61 7.19 7.48 40.62
CA PRO A 61 7.71 8.33 39.55
C PRO A 61 8.78 9.29 40.14
N PRO A 62 9.81 9.62 39.34
CA PRO A 62 10.80 10.59 39.76
C PRO A 62 10.11 11.92 40.06
N ALA A 63 10.51 12.57 41.17
CA ALA A 63 10.03 13.88 41.53
C ALA A 63 10.27 14.84 40.37
N SER A 64 9.22 15.53 39.92
CA SER A 64 9.33 16.60 38.93
C SER A 64 10.22 17.69 39.49
N ASP A 65 11.38 17.88 38.87
CA ASP A 65 12.21 19.06 39.14
C ASP A 65 11.37 20.28 38.80
N ALA A 66 11.00 21.04 39.85
CA ALA A 66 10.37 22.32 39.69
C ALA A 66 11.39 23.27 39.05
N GLY A 67 11.16 23.56 37.75
CA GLY A 67 11.94 24.56 37.05
C GLY A 67 11.93 25.91 37.76
N PRO A 68 12.96 26.75 37.53
CA PRO A 68 13.09 28.04 38.19
C PRO A 68 11.86 28.93 37.95
N PRO A 69 11.47 29.77 38.95
CA PRO A 69 10.28 30.61 38.84
C PRO A 69 10.42 31.60 37.67
N VAL A 70 9.40 31.59 36.82
CA VAL A 70 9.27 32.57 35.74
C VAL A 70 9.07 33.96 36.35
N PRO A 71 9.86 34.99 36.00
CA PRO A 71 9.66 36.31 36.54
C PRO A 71 8.32 36.89 36.08
N ALA A 72 7.51 37.26 37.05
CA ALA A 72 6.25 37.95 36.85
C ALA A 72 6.50 39.35 36.27
N GLY A 73 5.77 39.67 35.25
CA GLY A 73 5.48 41.06 34.93
C GLY A 73 6.20 41.69 33.74
N ARG A 74 5.63 41.47 32.57
CA ARG A 74 5.57 42.57 31.60
C ARG A 74 4.11 42.68 31.13
N LEU A 75 3.43 43.69 31.69
CA LEU A 75 2.12 44.14 31.22
C LEU A 75 2.26 44.49 29.73
N LEU A 76 1.69 43.67 28.88
CA LEU A 76 1.54 44.00 27.47
C LEU A 76 0.53 45.15 27.36
N ALA A 77 0.94 46.23 26.74
CA ALA A 77 0.08 47.34 26.39
C ALA A 77 -1.11 46.88 25.56
N PRO A 78 -2.31 47.46 25.69
CA PRO A 78 -3.48 47.07 24.91
C PRO A 78 -3.20 47.28 23.42
N VAL A 79 -3.46 46.22 22.64
CA VAL A 79 -3.41 46.25 21.17
C VAL A 79 -4.50 47.21 20.68
N PRO A 80 -4.18 48.25 19.88
CA PRO A 80 -5.19 49.15 19.33
C PRO A 80 -6.11 48.40 18.38
N PRO A 81 -7.41 48.76 18.28
CA PRO A 81 -8.37 48.12 17.38
C PRO A 81 -7.94 48.31 15.93
N PRO A 82 -8.21 47.33 15.04
CA PRO A 82 -7.88 47.43 13.62
C PRO A 82 -8.61 48.59 12.97
N ARG A 83 -7.89 49.42 12.20
CA ARG A 83 -8.46 50.51 11.42
C ARG A 83 -9.42 49.96 10.36
N PRO A 84 -10.65 50.46 10.24
CA PRO A 84 -11.53 50.15 9.13
C PRO A 84 -10.99 50.85 7.87
N GLY A 85 -10.65 50.07 6.83
CA GLY A 85 -10.32 50.63 5.52
C GLY A 85 -9.13 50.05 4.77
N ALA A 86 -8.54 48.91 5.18
CA ALA A 86 -7.62 48.21 4.33
C ALA A 86 -8.41 47.11 3.58
N GLY A 87 -8.67 47.33 2.29
CA GLY A 87 -9.28 46.36 1.40
C GLY A 87 -8.58 45.02 1.53
N SER A 88 -9.36 43.93 1.61
CA SER A 88 -8.87 42.57 1.60
C SER A 88 -7.86 42.42 0.48
N PRO A 89 -6.62 42.00 0.77
CA PRO A 89 -5.72 41.60 -0.29
C PRO A 89 -6.38 40.43 -1.00
N ALA A 90 -6.78 40.64 -2.26
CA ALA A 90 -7.23 39.58 -3.15
C ALA A 90 -6.31 38.38 -2.90
N ALA A 91 -6.93 37.26 -2.54
CA ALA A 91 -6.24 36.00 -2.30
C ALA A 91 -5.23 35.81 -3.43
N ARG A 92 -3.96 36.08 -3.12
CA ARG A 92 -2.86 35.77 -4.03
C ARG A 92 -3.01 34.27 -4.26
N ARG A 93 -3.53 33.89 -5.44
CA ARG A 93 -3.34 32.56 -5.96
C ARG A 93 -1.85 32.28 -5.75
N ARG A 94 -1.54 31.39 -4.79
CA ARG A 94 -0.22 30.79 -4.75
C ARG A 94 -0.07 30.17 -6.12
N THR A 95 0.68 30.80 -6.99
CA THR A 95 1.24 30.16 -8.16
C THR A 95 2.08 29.04 -7.57
N VAL A 96 1.54 27.82 -7.59
CA VAL A 96 2.31 26.62 -7.36
C VAL A 96 3.44 26.71 -8.40
N PRO A 97 4.73 26.69 -7.99
CA PRO A 97 5.81 26.65 -8.97
C PRO A 97 5.54 25.50 -9.94
N PRO A 98 5.91 25.62 -11.22
CA PRO A 98 5.78 24.50 -12.15
C PRO A 98 6.38 23.29 -11.44
N ARG A 99 5.59 22.22 -11.26
CA ARG A 99 6.12 20.95 -10.80
C ARG A 99 7.13 20.57 -11.85
N ASP A 100 8.39 20.46 -11.46
CA ASP A 100 9.35 19.77 -12.31
C ASP A 100 8.71 18.42 -12.59
N ASP A 101 8.47 18.12 -13.88
CA ASP A 101 7.89 16.84 -14.27
C ASP A 101 8.68 15.73 -13.60
N PRO A 102 8.02 14.72 -13.02
CA PRO A 102 8.72 13.63 -12.37
C PRO A 102 9.68 13.02 -13.40
N PRO A 103 10.93 12.70 -13.00
CA PRO A 103 11.94 12.24 -13.93
C PRO A 103 11.43 11.01 -14.70
N ASP A 104 11.74 10.94 -15.98
CA ASP A 104 11.39 9.79 -16.83
C ASP A 104 12.28 8.59 -16.48
N LEU A 105 12.00 7.99 -15.32
CA LEU A 105 12.68 6.80 -14.82
C LEU A 105 11.85 5.55 -15.14
N PRO A 106 12.52 4.44 -15.50
CA PRO A 106 11.84 3.15 -15.63
C PRO A 106 11.11 2.78 -14.34
N SER A 107 9.89 2.26 -14.43
CA SER A 107 9.13 1.83 -13.24
C SER A 107 9.87 0.80 -12.38
N SER A 108 10.79 0.04 -12.97
CA SER A 108 11.64 -0.94 -12.26
C SER A 108 12.83 -0.32 -11.52
N GLN A 109 13.15 0.96 -11.79
CA GLN A 109 14.28 1.65 -11.14
C GLN A 109 14.10 1.63 -9.63
N ARG A 110 15.13 1.18 -8.92
CA ARG A 110 15.19 1.27 -7.45
C ARG A 110 15.73 2.63 -7.07
N LEU A 111 15.08 3.23 -6.08
CA LEU A 111 15.43 4.55 -5.56
C LEU A 111 16.21 4.41 -4.26
N ASP A 112 17.08 5.37 -4.00
CA ASP A 112 17.60 5.58 -2.66
C ASP A 112 16.56 6.28 -1.76
N GLN A 113 16.82 6.26 -0.45
CA GLN A 113 15.94 6.85 0.56
C GLN A 113 15.65 8.32 0.28
N GLN A 114 16.69 9.11 0.00
CA GLN A 114 16.59 10.57 -0.10
C GLN A 114 15.76 10.98 -1.33
N PHE A 115 16.00 10.31 -2.46
CA PHE A 115 15.24 10.59 -3.68
C PHE A 115 13.77 10.23 -3.53
N ALA A 116 13.46 9.07 -2.93
CA ALA A 116 12.08 8.67 -2.68
C ALA A 116 11.35 9.64 -1.73
N GLU A 117 12.01 10.07 -0.65
CA GLU A 117 11.47 11.10 0.26
C GLU A 117 11.23 12.43 -0.45
N TYR A 118 12.17 12.86 -1.30
CA TYR A 118 12.02 14.08 -2.08
C TYR A 118 10.78 14.01 -2.98
N ALA A 119 10.61 12.92 -3.74
CA ALA A 119 9.48 12.74 -4.63
C ALA A 119 8.13 12.73 -3.88
N LEU A 120 8.06 12.06 -2.73
CA LEU A 120 6.87 12.03 -1.89
C LEU A 120 6.53 13.44 -1.36
N ARG A 121 7.52 14.15 -0.80
CA ARG A 121 7.32 15.53 -0.28
C ARG A 121 6.90 16.51 -1.38
N ALA A 122 7.53 16.46 -2.54
CA ALA A 122 7.19 17.31 -3.68
C ALA A 122 5.73 17.12 -4.12
N SER A 123 5.17 15.92 -3.90
CA SER A 123 3.77 15.57 -4.19
C SER A 123 2.83 15.74 -3.00
N GLY A 124 3.28 16.32 -1.89
CA GLY A 124 2.46 16.55 -0.70
C GLY A 124 2.14 15.28 0.10
N ILE A 125 2.87 14.18 -0.13
CA ILE A 125 2.69 12.92 0.59
C ILE A 125 3.60 12.90 1.81
N GLY A 126 2.98 12.73 2.99
CA GLY A 126 3.69 12.58 4.26
C GLY A 126 3.96 11.12 4.62
N TRP A 127 4.77 10.90 5.66
CA TRP A 127 4.95 9.57 6.26
C TRP A 127 5.15 9.63 7.75
N ARG A 128 4.90 8.51 8.39
CA ARG A 128 5.13 8.30 9.83
C ARG A 128 5.99 7.06 10.02
N SER A 129 6.92 7.16 10.95
CA SER A 129 7.76 6.05 11.40
C SER A 129 7.56 5.88 12.90
N THR A 130 7.18 4.70 13.35
CA THR A 130 6.99 4.39 14.78
C THR A 130 8.28 4.56 15.56
N GLY A 131 9.43 4.22 14.94
CA GLY A 131 10.75 4.40 15.54
C GLY A 131 11.38 5.76 15.25
N GLY A 132 10.72 6.65 14.50
CA GLY A 132 11.27 7.95 14.12
C GLY A 132 12.51 7.86 13.22
N CYS A 133 12.65 6.80 12.42
CA CYS A 133 13.83 6.48 11.63
C CYS A 133 13.48 5.94 10.24
N SER A 134 14.51 5.84 9.38
CA SER A 134 14.41 5.31 8.01
C SER A 134 15.33 4.12 7.74
N ASP A 135 15.89 3.52 8.78
CA ASP A 135 16.76 2.34 8.63
C ASP A 135 15.96 1.13 8.18
N ARG A 136 16.32 0.62 7.02
CA ARG A 136 15.64 -0.52 6.39
C ARG A 136 15.73 -1.81 7.21
N THR A 137 16.74 -1.97 8.03
CA THR A 137 16.95 -3.16 8.86
C THR A 137 16.12 -3.18 10.14
N VAL A 138 15.54 -2.03 10.49
CA VAL A 138 14.79 -1.83 11.73
C VAL A 138 13.29 -1.82 11.45
N ARG A 139 12.56 -2.77 12.05
CA ARG A 139 11.11 -2.98 11.83
C ARG A 139 10.19 -1.81 12.18
N THR A 140 10.63 -0.96 13.08
CA THR A 140 9.86 0.20 13.56
C THR A 140 10.14 1.47 12.76
N CYS A 141 11.11 1.42 11.85
CA CYS A 141 11.38 2.50 10.90
C CYS A 141 10.38 2.44 9.74
N THR A 142 10.29 3.51 8.97
CA THR A 142 9.66 3.53 7.65
C THR A 142 10.72 3.88 6.63
N SER A 143 11.08 2.90 5.81
CA SER A 143 12.18 3.01 4.86
C SER A 143 11.67 2.99 3.42
N PHE A 144 12.30 3.81 2.59
CA PHE A 144 12.07 3.81 1.14
C PHE A 144 13.30 3.32 0.38
N GLU A 145 14.36 2.90 1.08
CA GLU A 145 15.58 2.42 0.46
C GLU A 145 15.33 1.19 -0.42
N GLY A 146 15.61 1.32 -1.72
CA GLY A 146 15.35 0.29 -2.72
C GLY A 146 13.88 0.15 -3.14
N ILE A 147 13.01 1.09 -2.79
CA ILE A 147 11.65 1.15 -3.34
C ILE A 147 11.71 1.42 -4.84
N ARG A 148 10.72 0.94 -5.59
CA ARG A 148 10.71 1.13 -7.04
C ARG A 148 10.05 2.46 -7.41
N TRP A 149 10.59 3.09 -8.48
CA TRP A 149 9.98 4.31 -9.01
C TRP A 149 8.51 4.12 -9.36
N GLY A 150 8.16 2.98 -9.98
CA GLY A 150 6.76 2.65 -10.27
C GLY A 150 5.85 2.63 -9.06
N THR A 151 6.37 2.26 -7.88
CA THR A 151 5.61 2.26 -6.62
C THR A 151 5.36 3.68 -6.13
N ILE A 152 6.38 4.52 -6.12
CA ILE A 152 6.26 5.94 -5.74
C ILE A 152 5.35 6.67 -6.73
N ARG A 153 5.54 6.51 -8.04
CA ARG A 153 4.73 7.16 -9.07
C ARG A 153 3.25 6.77 -8.96
N SER A 154 2.94 5.48 -8.79
CA SER A 154 1.56 5.03 -8.60
C SER A 154 0.90 5.58 -7.34
N LEU A 155 1.67 5.78 -6.28
CA LEU A 155 1.14 6.41 -5.07
C LEU A 155 0.87 7.91 -5.29
N ILE A 156 1.74 8.61 -6.02
CA ILE A 156 1.55 10.01 -6.40
C ILE A 156 0.28 10.16 -7.26
N GLU A 157 0.13 9.31 -8.29
CA GLU A 157 -1.06 9.28 -9.15
C GLU A 157 -2.35 9.01 -8.36
N PHE A 158 -2.29 8.12 -7.36
CA PHE A 158 -3.42 7.88 -6.46
C PHE A 158 -3.73 9.10 -5.60
N ALA A 159 -2.72 9.75 -5.02
CA ALA A 159 -2.92 10.96 -4.21
C ALA A 159 -3.58 12.08 -5.03
N GLU A 160 -3.08 12.32 -6.25
CA GLU A 160 -3.61 13.33 -7.16
C GLU A 160 -5.05 13.04 -7.61
N SER A 161 -5.33 11.79 -8.01
CA SER A 161 -6.65 11.39 -8.50
C SER A 161 -7.71 11.31 -7.41
N SER A 162 -7.33 10.95 -6.20
CA SER A 162 -8.24 10.88 -5.05
C SER A 162 -8.47 12.23 -4.39
N GLY A 163 -7.48 13.14 -4.45
CA GLY A 163 -7.45 14.40 -3.70
C GLY A 163 -7.32 14.22 -2.20
N CYS A 164 -6.96 13.01 -1.73
CA CYS A 164 -6.82 12.70 -0.31
C CYS A 164 -5.43 13.09 0.22
N GLU A 165 -5.37 13.49 1.47
CA GLU A 165 -4.10 13.55 2.20
C GLU A 165 -3.60 12.12 2.43
N ILE A 166 -2.41 11.82 1.93
CA ILE A 166 -1.79 10.50 2.04
C ILE A 166 -0.67 10.52 3.07
N VAL A 167 -0.69 9.56 3.98
CA VAL A 167 0.37 9.33 4.96
C VAL A 167 0.86 7.91 4.84
N VAL A 168 2.13 7.73 4.42
CA VAL A 168 2.78 6.42 4.35
C VAL A 168 3.10 5.93 5.76
N THR A 169 2.89 4.65 6.02
CA THR A 169 3.11 4.01 7.32
C THR A 169 4.06 2.81 7.25
N GLY A 170 4.40 2.33 6.06
CA GLY A 170 5.34 1.26 5.84
C GLY A 170 5.89 1.29 4.41
N GLY A 171 7.16 0.94 4.25
CA GLY A 171 7.88 0.93 2.99
C GLY A 171 8.66 -0.37 2.78
N THR A 172 9.98 -0.28 2.72
CA THR A 172 10.86 -1.43 2.41
C THR A 172 11.57 -2.01 3.63
N GLU A 173 11.29 -1.51 4.84
CA GLU A 173 11.89 -1.98 6.08
C GLU A 173 11.58 -3.45 6.37
N HIS A 174 12.39 -4.07 7.22
CA HIS A 174 12.20 -5.46 7.63
C HIS A 174 10.89 -5.63 8.43
N GLY A 175 10.37 -6.85 8.41
CA GLY A 175 9.18 -7.22 9.19
C GLY A 175 7.94 -7.51 8.36
N HIS A 176 7.92 -7.12 7.10
CA HIS A 176 6.85 -7.45 6.16
C HIS A 176 7.00 -8.85 5.56
N ALA A 177 5.89 -9.43 5.09
CA ALA A 177 5.90 -10.71 4.41
C ALA A 177 6.75 -10.70 3.14
N GLY A 178 7.49 -11.78 2.90
CA GLY A 178 8.31 -11.96 1.71
C GLY A 178 7.52 -12.25 0.45
N GLY A 179 8.23 -12.42 -0.68
CA GLY A 179 7.67 -12.78 -1.97
C GLY A 179 8.14 -11.89 -3.12
N ALA A 180 7.82 -12.27 -4.35
CA ALA A 180 8.28 -11.55 -5.55
C ALA A 180 7.84 -10.09 -5.58
N TYR A 181 6.61 -9.81 -5.16
CA TYR A 181 6.01 -8.46 -5.12
C TYR A 181 5.88 -7.97 -3.67
N SER A 182 6.94 -8.12 -2.88
CA SER A 182 6.97 -7.73 -1.46
C SER A 182 7.45 -6.29 -1.25
N HIS A 183 7.32 -5.81 -0.01
CA HIS A 183 7.93 -4.59 0.48
C HIS A 183 9.44 -4.59 0.28
N ALA A 184 10.13 -5.65 0.70
CA ALA A 184 11.58 -5.79 0.53
C ALA A 184 12.03 -5.72 -0.94
N ASN A 185 11.17 -6.08 -1.89
CA ASN A 185 11.43 -5.97 -3.32
C ASN A 185 10.97 -4.63 -3.92
N GLY A 186 10.45 -3.72 -3.09
CA GLY A 186 10.07 -2.37 -3.46
C GLY A 186 8.78 -2.26 -4.28
N TYR A 187 7.94 -3.30 -4.28
CA TYR A 187 6.66 -3.33 -5.00
C TYR A 187 5.47 -2.95 -4.14
N LYS A 188 5.67 -2.74 -2.85
CA LYS A 188 4.61 -2.41 -1.91
C LYS A 188 4.91 -1.18 -1.11
N ILE A 189 3.86 -0.53 -0.68
CA ILE A 189 3.87 0.59 0.23
C ILE A 189 2.57 0.59 1.04
N ASP A 190 2.67 0.88 2.33
CA ASP A 190 1.52 0.95 3.22
C ASP A 190 1.13 2.40 3.45
N ILE A 191 -0.16 2.68 3.46
CA ILE A 191 -0.68 4.01 3.80
C ILE A 191 -1.71 3.93 4.93
N ALA A 192 -1.80 4.99 5.69
CA ALA A 192 -2.79 5.12 6.75
C ALA A 192 -4.22 5.04 6.18
N THR A 193 -5.12 4.46 6.97
CA THR A 193 -6.55 4.51 6.68
C THR A 193 -7.13 5.88 7.04
N GLY A 194 -8.24 6.21 6.42
CA GLY A 194 -9.00 7.43 6.69
C GLY A 194 -10.23 7.49 5.80
N ALA A 195 -11.25 8.26 6.19
CA ALA A 195 -12.52 8.30 5.47
C ALA A 195 -12.35 8.60 3.98
N CYS A 196 -11.49 9.56 3.62
CA CYS A 196 -11.20 9.93 2.24
C CYS A 196 -10.54 8.77 1.47
N VAL A 197 -9.47 8.21 2.01
CA VAL A 197 -8.73 7.08 1.40
C VAL A 197 -9.62 5.86 1.26
N ASP A 198 -10.36 5.53 2.32
CA ASP A 198 -11.27 4.38 2.34
C ASP A 198 -12.37 4.52 1.28
N GLU A 199 -12.93 5.72 1.10
CA GLU A 199 -13.92 5.98 0.07
C GLU A 199 -13.30 5.94 -1.33
N ALA A 200 -12.14 6.55 -1.52
CA ALA A 200 -11.44 6.56 -2.80
C ALA A 200 -11.13 5.13 -3.27
N VAL A 201 -10.61 4.28 -2.39
CA VAL A 201 -10.30 2.88 -2.74
C VAL A 201 -11.55 2.05 -2.98
N ARG A 202 -12.66 2.27 -2.23
CA ARG A 202 -13.91 1.53 -2.45
C ARG A 202 -14.57 1.82 -3.79
N ARG A 203 -14.22 2.91 -4.47
CA ARG A 203 -14.66 3.18 -5.85
C ARG A 203 -14.05 2.21 -6.87
N TYR A 204 -12.91 1.60 -6.54
CA TYR A 204 -12.33 0.55 -7.38
C TYR A 204 -13.06 -0.79 -7.21
N PRO A 205 -13.15 -1.61 -8.26
CA PRO A 205 -13.76 -2.94 -8.20
C PRO A 205 -13.17 -3.80 -7.08
N PHE A 206 -14.05 -4.41 -6.29
CA PHE A 206 -13.68 -5.47 -5.37
C PHE A 206 -13.26 -6.71 -6.17
N THR A 207 -12.10 -7.29 -5.85
CA THR A 207 -11.53 -8.42 -6.60
C THR A 207 -11.38 -9.69 -5.79
N GLY A 208 -11.71 -9.67 -4.49
CA GLY A 208 -11.66 -10.84 -3.64
C GLY A 208 -11.16 -10.56 -2.23
N VAL A 209 -10.87 -11.64 -1.51
CA VAL A 209 -10.31 -11.61 -0.16
C VAL A 209 -8.99 -12.37 -0.18
N ARG A 210 -7.94 -11.79 0.38
CA ARG A 210 -6.63 -12.42 0.56
C ARG A 210 -6.71 -13.46 1.70
N GLY A 211 -5.78 -14.42 1.74
CA GLY A 211 -5.79 -15.51 2.73
C GLY A 211 -5.76 -15.09 4.19
N ASP A 212 -5.31 -13.87 4.49
CA ASP A 212 -5.32 -13.24 5.82
C ASP A 212 -6.61 -12.45 6.12
N GLY A 213 -7.59 -12.48 5.22
CA GLY A 213 -8.87 -11.80 5.37
C GLY A 213 -8.91 -10.39 4.77
N ALA A 214 -7.81 -9.84 4.28
CA ALA A 214 -7.78 -8.51 3.69
C ALA A 214 -8.65 -8.42 2.44
N ARG A 215 -9.53 -7.42 2.38
CA ARG A 215 -10.39 -7.15 1.21
C ARG A 215 -9.57 -6.45 0.13
N LEU A 216 -9.66 -6.97 -1.09
CA LEU A 216 -8.87 -6.50 -2.22
C LEU A 216 -9.72 -5.65 -3.17
N HIS A 217 -9.18 -4.49 -3.51
CA HIS A 217 -9.67 -3.64 -4.58
C HIS A 217 -8.57 -3.45 -5.63
N ARG A 218 -8.97 -3.23 -6.89
CA ARG A 218 -8.00 -3.05 -7.98
C ARG A 218 -8.34 -1.85 -8.83
N SER A 219 -7.36 -0.95 -9.02
CA SER A 219 -7.50 0.17 -9.93
C SER A 219 -7.45 -0.29 -11.41
N PRO A 220 -7.89 0.55 -12.36
CA PRO A 220 -7.77 0.28 -13.81
C PRO A 220 -6.33 0.01 -14.27
N GLU A 221 -5.34 0.67 -13.65
CA GLU A 221 -3.90 0.51 -13.92
C GLU A 221 -3.34 -0.79 -13.35
N GLY A 222 -4.14 -1.52 -12.56
CA GLY A 222 -3.77 -2.81 -11.98
C GLY A 222 -3.10 -2.75 -10.62
N VAL A 223 -3.13 -1.57 -9.97
CA VAL A 223 -2.71 -1.43 -8.57
C VAL A 223 -3.69 -2.15 -7.67
N VAL A 224 -3.18 -2.95 -6.74
CA VAL A 224 -4.00 -3.70 -5.79
C VAL A 224 -3.91 -3.06 -4.41
N PHE A 225 -5.05 -2.74 -3.85
CA PHE A 225 -5.22 -2.21 -2.50
C PHE A 225 -5.80 -3.32 -1.63
N ALA A 226 -5.09 -3.71 -0.58
CA ALA A 226 -5.53 -4.67 0.41
C ALA A 226 -5.86 -3.95 1.72
N ARG A 227 -7.13 -4.03 2.18
CA ARG A 227 -7.55 -3.43 3.44
C ARG A 227 -7.14 -4.33 4.60
N GLU A 228 -6.12 -3.92 5.30
CA GLU A 228 -5.69 -4.54 6.55
C GLU A 228 -6.34 -3.83 7.76
N LYS A 229 -6.04 -4.28 8.98
CA LYS A 229 -6.69 -3.79 10.18
C LYS A 229 -6.57 -2.28 10.36
N ASP A 230 -5.40 -1.72 10.14
CA ASP A 230 -5.01 -0.34 10.47
C ASP A 230 -4.37 0.45 9.32
N HIS A 231 -4.17 -0.21 8.15
CA HIS A 231 -3.59 0.41 6.98
C HIS A 231 -4.15 -0.19 5.68
N TRP A 232 -3.76 0.41 4.55
CA TRP A 232 -3.90 -0.14 3.21
C TRP A 232 -2.53 -0.60 2.71
N ASP A 233 -2.36 -1.90 2.47
CA ASP A 233 -1.21 -2.47 1.76
C ASP A 233 -1.44 -2.32 0.26
N ILE A 234 -0.63 -1.49 -0.39
CA ILE A 234 -0.73 -1.20 -1.82
C ILE A 234 0.35 -1.99 -2.56
N THR A 235 -0.06 -2.82 -3.51
CA THR A 235 0.85 -3.61 -4.34
C THR A 235 0.83 -3.14 -5.79
N ILE A 236 1.99 -2.76 -6.31
CA ILE A 236 2.19 -2.32 -7.70
C ILE A 236 2.97 -3.40 -8.45
N ARG A 237 2.29 -4.17 -9.30
CA ARG A 237 2.92 -5.23 -10.10
C ARG A 237 3.43 -4.76 -11.44
N ARG A 238 2.79 -3.73 -12.00
CA ARG A 238 3.20 -3.06 -13.23
C ARG A 238 3.15 -1.57 -12.92
N GLY A 239 4.24 -0.87 -13.18
CA GLY A 239 4.18 0.59 -13.12
C GLY A 239 3.20 1.12 -14.17
N PRO A 240 2.76 2.41 -14.04
CA PRO A 240 1.99 3.08 -15.06
C PRO A 240 2.66 2.89 -16.43
N ARG A 241 1.85 2.73 -17.47
CA ARG A 241 2.37 2.68 -18.83
C ARG A 241 2.82 4.08 -19.19
N GLY A 242 4.11 4.24 -19.44
CA GLY A 242 4.66 5.46 -20.00
C GLY A 242 4.16 5.70 -21.40
#